data_44327314f80e73278e3fe4de477f21e0
#
_entry.id   44327314f80e73278e3fe4de477f21e0
#
_cell.length_a   1.000
_cell.length_b   1.000
_cell.length_c   1.000
_cell.angle_alpha   90.00
_cell.angle_beta   90.00
_cell.angle_gamma   90.00
#
_symmetry.space_group_name_H-M   'P 1'
#
loop_
_entity.id
_entity.type
_entity.pdbx_description
1 polymer ?
#
loop_
_entity_poly.entity_id
_entity_poly.type
_entity_poly.pdbx_seq_one_letter_code
_entity_poly.pdbx_strand_id
1 'polypeptide(L)' 'VAQGETDTGFVYGTDAAILKDEVNVAFTVPTKTEILYPIALTKNSKSGSLRFYEYIFTPESQNILMNYGFSKP' A
#
# COMPACT_ATOMS: atom_id res chain seq x y z
N VAL A 1 2.19 -17.20 8.24
CA VAL A 1 0.80 -17.51 8.62
C VAL A 1 0.09 -18.24 7.48
N ALA A 2 0.05 -17.62 6.30
CA ALA A 2 -0.66 -18.22 5.15
C ALA A 2 -0.14 -19.61 4.77
N GLN A 3 1.15 -19.85 4.95
CA GLN A 3 1.79 -21.14 4.64
C GLN A 3 1.68 -22.16 5.77
N GLY A 4 1.10 -21.80 6.91
CA GLY A 4 0.92 -22.69 8.04
C GLY A 4 2.12 -22.83 8.97
N GLU A 5 3.14 -21.99 8.81
CA GLU A 5 4.34 -22.05 9.63
C GLU A 5 4.14 -21.47 11.03
N THR A 6 3.26 -20.49 11.13
CA THR A 6 2.89 -19.82 12.38
C THR A 6 1.38 -19.62 12.43
N ASP A 7 0.84 -19.46 13.62
CA ASP A 7 -0.60 -19.29 13.79
C ASP A 7 -1.05 -17.85 13.66
N THR A 8 -0.22 -16.89 14.06
CA THR A 8 -0.53 -15.46 14.02
C THR A 8 0.72 -14.63 13.74
N GLY A 9 0.51 -13.41 13.28
CA GLY A 9 1.60 -12.48 13.05
C GLY A 9 1.09 -11.06 12.89
N PHE A 10 2.00 -10.08 13.01
CA PHE A 10 1.72 -8.68 12.74
C PHE A 10 2.25 -8.33 11.35
N VAL A 11 1.39 -7.74 10.54
CA VAL A 11 1.74 -7.29 9.19
C VAL A 11 1.02 -5.98 8.88
N TYR A 12 1.43 -5.30 7.82
CA TYR A 12 0.69 -4.15 7.33
C TYR A 12 -0.63 -4.59 6.69
N GLY A 13 -1.63 -3.71 6.72
CA GLY A 13 -2.93 -4.01 6.11
C GLY A 13 -2.83 -4.37 4.63
N THR A 14 -1.89 -3.77 3.90
CA THR A 14 -1.65 -4.07 2.49
C THR A 14 -1.13 -5.49 2.28
N ASP A 15 -0.32 -6.02 3.20
CA ASP A 15 0.15 -7.40 3.13
C ASP A 15 -0.99 -8.38 3.31
N ALA A 16 -1.88 -8.10 4.26
CA ALA A 16 -3.05 -8.95 4.50
C ALA A 16 -4.02 -8.88 3.32
N ALA A 17 -4.15 -7.74 2.65
CA ALA A 17 -5.04 -7.57 1.53
C ALA A 17 -4.67 -8.46 0.33
N ILE A 18 -3.38 -8.66 0.08
CA ILE A 18 -2.90 -9.52 -1.00
C ILE A 18 -3.30 -10.98 -0.77
N LEU A 19 -3.29 -11.42 0.49
CA LEU A 19 -3.58 -12.81 0.86
C LEU A 19 -4.91 -12.95 1.58
N LYS A 20 -5.86 -12.08 1.28
CA LYS A 20 -7.16 -12.01 1.98
C LYS A 20 -7.92 -13.32 2.01
N ASP A 21 -7.72 -14.19 1.03
CA ASP A 21 -8.40 -15.48 0.95
C ASP A 21 -7.68 -16.58 1.77
N GLU A 22 -6.47 -16.29 2.25
CA GLU A 22 -5.65 -17.25 2.97
C GLU A 22 -5.43 -16.90 4.43
N VAL A 23 -5.74 -15.66 4.82
CA VAL A 23 -5.57 -15.17 6.20
C VAL A 23 -6.81 -14.41 6.64
N ASN A 24 -7.01 -14.35 7.95
CA ASN A 24 -8.08 -13.57 8.58
C ASN A 24 -7.45 -12.48 9.43
N VAL A 25 -7.94 -11.25 9.30
CA VAL A 25 -7.51 -10.14 10.14
C VAL A 25 -8.28 -10.22 11.46
N ALA A 26 -7.58 -10.55 12.55
CA ALA A 26 -8.21 -10.67 13.86
C ALA A 26 -8.59 -9.29 14.42
N PHE A 27 -7.68 -8.31 14.31
CA PHE A 27 -7.93 -6.93 14.70
C PHE A 27 -6.87 -6.03 14.09
N THR A 28 -7.15 -4.73 14.05
CA THR A 28 -6.25 -3.71 13.54
C THR A 28 -5.76 -2.84 14.69
N VAL A 29 -4.44 -2.65 14.76
CA VAL A 29 -3.83 -1.81 15.78
C VAL A 29 -3.58 -0.42 15.18
N PRO A 30 -4.20 0.64 15.71
CA PRO A 30 -3.92 1.98 15.22
C PRO A 30 -2.50 2.40 15.59
N THR A 31 -1.82 3.08 14.67
CA THR A 31 -0.48 3.60 14.93
C THR A 31 -0.56 5.00 15.54
N LYS A 32 0.47 5.41 16.29
CA LYS A 32 0.52 6.75 16.89
C LYS A 32 0.52 7.84 15.83
N THR A 33 1.22 7.58 14.72
CA THR A 33 1.30 8.50 13.59
C THR A 33 0.88 7.77 12.34
N GLU A 34 0.35 8.53 11.38
CA GLU A 34 -0.03 7.98 10.09
C GLU A 34 1.19 7.48 9.34
N ILE A 35 1.09 6.29 8.75
CA ILE A 35 2.16 5.73 7.91
C ILE A 35 1.99 6.28 6.51
N LEU A 36 2.97 7.08 6.07
CA LEU A 36 2.96 7.71 4.76
C LEU A 36 4.06 7.12 3.86
N TYR A 37 3.72 6.95 2.60
CA TYR A 37 4.66 6.50 1.57
C TYR A 37 4.88 7.67 0.60
N PRO A 38 6.01 8.38 0.72
CA PRO A 38 6.25 9.54 -0.14
C PRO A 38 6.71 9.14 -1.53
N ILE A 39 6.40 9.97 -2.52
CA ILE A 39 6.94 9.88 -3.86
C ILE A 39 7.51 11.24 -4.24
N ALA A 40 8.64 11.24 -4.94
CA ALA A 40 9.28 12.48 -5.35
C ALA A 40 10.02 12.30 -6.67
N LEU A 41 10.15 13.40 -7.41
CA LEU A 41 10.99 13.44 -8.59
C LEU A 41 12.40 13.90 -8.20
N THR A 42 13.41 13.23 -8.73
CA THR A 42 14.79 13.67 -8.55
C THR A 42 15.12 14.82 -9.50
N LYS A 43 16.20 15.56 -9.19
CA LYS A 43 16.62 16.68 -10.05
C LYS A 43 16.95 16.26 -11.48
N ASN A 44 17.43 15.04 -11.64
CA ASN A 44 17.85 14.51 -12.94
C ASN A 44 16.83 13.58 -13.57
N SER A 45 15.55 13.65 -13.14
CA SER A 45 14.51 12.81 -13.67
C SER A 45 14.21 13.16 -15.13
N LYS A 46 13.86 12.13 -15.90
CA LYS A 46 13.48 12.28 -17.30
C LYS A 46 12.03 12.71 -17.44
N SER A 47 11.65 13.21 -18.62
CA SER A 47 10.27 13.66 -18.88
C SER A 47 9.23 12.55 -18.68
N GLY A 48 9.58 11.29 -18.98
CA GLY A 48 8.70 10.15 -18.71
C GLY A 48 8.43 9.94 -17.24
N SER A 49 9.40 10.28 -16.38
CA SER A 49 9.20 10.20 -14.92
C SER A 49 8.17 11.21 -14.42
N LEU A 50 8.17 12.41 -14.99
CA LEU A 50 7.17 13.42 -14.66
C LEU A 50 5.76 12.95 -15.03
N ARG A 51 5.61 12.36 -16.21
CA ARG A 51 4.31 11.81 -16.64
C ARG A 51 3.81 10.73 -15.71
N PHE A 52 4.68 9.83 -15.28
CA PHE A 52 4.32 8.79 -14.33
C PHE A 52 3.95 9.39 -12.97
N TYR A 53 4.73 10.36 -12.51
CA TYR A 53 4.46 11.07 -11.25
C TYR A 53 3.08 11.71 -11.27
N GLU A 54 2.74 12.42 -12.35
CA GLU A 54 1.43 13.03 -12.49
C GLU A 54 0.30 11.99 -12.57
N TYR A 55 0.55 10.87 -13.24
CA TYR A 55 -0.43 9.80 -13.38
C TYR A 55 -0.82 9.22 -12.01
N ILE A 56 0.12 9.12 -11.09
CA ILE A 56 -0.14 8.57 -9.75
C ILE A 56 -1.27 9.32 -9.04
N PHE A 57 -1.40 10.62 -9.29
CA PHE A 57 -2.41 11.45 -8.65
C PHE A 57 -3.78 11.41 -9.35
N THR A 58 -3.92 10.68 -10.46
CA THR A 58 -5.20 10.55 -11.14
C THR A 58 -6.15 9.66 -10.33
N PRO A 59 -7.48 9.84 -10.46
CA PRO A 59 -8.45 8.97 -9.79
C PRO A 59 -8.27 7.49 -10.16
N GLU A 60 -7.91 7.20 -11.41
CA GLU A 60 -7.66 5.84 -11.89
C GLU A 60 -6.55 5.17 -11.09
N SER A 61 -5.41 5.84 -10.97
CA SER A 61 -4.26 5.33 -10.23
C SER A 61 -4.57 5.20 -8.74
N GLN A 62 -5.22 6.19 -8.15
CA GLN A 62 -5.59 6.15 -6.74
C GLN A 62 -6.55 5.00 -6.44
N ASN A 63 -7.47 4.70 -7.34
CA ASN A 63 -8.36 3.56 -7.18
C ASN A 63 -7.60 2.22 -7.21
N ILE A 64 -6.60 2.11 -8.06
CA ILE A 64 -5.75 0.90 -8.09
C ILE A 64 -5.05 0.73 -6.74
N LEU A 65 -4.47 1.80 -6.20
CA LEU A 65 -3.79 1.74 -4.91
C LEU A 65 -4.76 1.34 -3.79
N MET A 66 -5.97 1.90 -3.78
CA MET A 66 -6.97 1.55 -2.77
C MET A 66 -7.40 0.09 -2.87
N ASN A 67 -7.44 -0.48 -4.07
CA ASN A 67 -7.74 -1.91 -4.26
C ASN A 67 -6.67 -2.82 -3.63
N TYR A 68 -5.45 -2.31 -3.46
CA TYR A 68 -4.36 -3.04 -2.80
C TYR A 68 -4.26 -2.71 -1.32
N GLY A 69 -5.20 -1.95 -0.77
CA GLY A 69 -5.28 -1.70 0.66
C GLY A 69 -4.67 -0.37 1.13
N PHE A 70 -4.21 0.47 0.20
CA PHE A 70 -3.71 1.80 0.53
C PHE A 70 -4.88 2.78 0.65
N SER A 71 -4.73 3.78 1.51
CA SER A 71 -5.71 4.86 1.62
C SER A 71 -5.19 6.12 0.92
N LYS A 72 -6.12 7.03 0.61
CA LYS A 72 -5.75 8.31 0.00
C LYS A 72 -4.95 9.16 0.97
N PRO A 73 -4.02 9.97 0.43
CA PRO A 73 -3.26 10.90 1.26
C PRO A 73 -4.15 11.96 1.91
#